data_e578c2ce970704959efcb3472ac3281d
#
_entry.id   e578c2ce970704959efcb3472ac3281d
#
_cell.length_a   1.000
_cell.length_b   1.000
_cell.length_c   1.000
_cell.angle_alpha   90.00
_cell.angle_beta   90.00
_cell.angle_gamma   90.00
#
_symmetry.space_group_name_H-M   'P 1'
#
loop_
_entity.id
_entity.type
_entity.pdbx_description
1 polymer ?
#
loop_
_entity_poly.entity_id
_entity_poly.type
_entity_poly.pdbx_seq_one_letter_code
_entity_poly.pdbx_strand_id
1 'polypeptide(L)'
;NYGSNSLLLYALQLRFDLSDIASVASESLTDGSNDKKCDLIYVDQDTGIAVVAQAYQKQNPKDTDLAPSNKASDLNTAAAWVFSQQPEDVPEEIREQVQLLQNSINGHSIRTIYFWYVHNLNERNGQVIKNELAAMQTTARAALKSLFPESEVEIFASEIGNETIEKWYNTSNKQIAVTDTFQVETPNMGFELCGQKWKAYITAVSAKWLKGKYNTYQDDIFSGNPRNYLGSGKKKNKINLGIMETISQQPDNFWAYNNGVTALVNSYEVTSDSQGQHLSISGITIINGAQTTGAISNVESLGDAWVPIRFIVCQDSNIIDDIISNNN
;
A
#
# COMPACT_ATOMS: atom_id res chain seq x y z
N ASN A 1 28.00 1.32 6.80
CA ASN A 1 27.53 2.69 6.95
C ASN A 1 27.14 3.21 5.56
N TYR A 2 25.87 3.44 5.30
CA TYR A 2 25.31 3.79 3.99
C TYR A 2 25.14 5.31 3.80
N GLY A 3 25.74 6.13 4.66
CA GLY A 3 25.73 7.60 4.56
C GLY A 3 24.32 8.18 4.44
N SER A 4 24.10 9.05 3.43
CA SER A 4 22.80 9.68 3.13
C SER A 4 21.70 8.66 2.74
N ASN A 5 22.08 7.48 2.26
CA ASN A 5 21.16 6.45 1.82
C ASN A 5 20.60 5.59 2.97
N SER A 6 21.14 5.77 4.19
CA SER A 6 20.62 5.06 5.39
C SER A 6 19.13 5.29 5.61
N LEU A 7 18.64 6.50 5.30
CA LEU A 7 17.23 6.85 5.46
C LEU A 7 16.34 6.15 4.45
N LEU A 8 16.81 6.01 3.19
CA LEU A 8 16.10 5.22 2.16
C LEU A 8 15.94 3.76 2.59
N LEU A 9 17.05 3.15 3.03
CA LEU A 9 17.03 1.76 3.47
C LEU A 9 16.17 1.57 4.70
N TYR A 10 16.17 2.53 5.62
CA TYR A 10 15.32 2.48 6.81
C TYR A 10 13.83 2.61 6.44
N ALA A 11 13.48 3.54 5.55
CA ALA A 11 12.11 3.68 5.05
C ALA A 11 11.64 2.40 4.34
N LEU A 12 12.51 1.80 3.52
CA LEU A 12 12.24 0.55 2.82
C LEU A 12 12.03 -0.61 3.80
N GLN A 13 12.91 -0.73 4.81
CA GLN A 13 12.81 -1.73 5.87
C GLN A 13 11.50 -1.60 6.65
N LEU A 14 11.15 -0.39 7.09
CA LEU A 14 9.92 -0.15 7.83
C LEU A 14 8.67 -0.46 7.00
N ARG A 15 8.70 -0.09 5.71
CA ARG A 15 7.52 -0.25 4.84
C ARG A 15 7.28 -1.70 4.44
N PHE A 16 8.33 -2.47 4.17
CA PHE A 16 8.24 -3.81 3.60
C PHE A 16 8.75 -4.91 4.54
N ASP A 17 9.06 -4.57 5.79
CA ASP A 17 9.53 -5.51 6.83
C ASP A 17 10.69 -6.39 6.35
N LEU A 18 11.71 -5.75 5.76
CA LEU A 18 12.86 -6.45 5.19
C LEU A 18 13.79 -6.93 6.28
N SER A 19 14.04 -8.25 6.34
CA SER A 19 14.91 -8.85 7.34
C SER A 19 16.40 -8.71 7.01
N ASP A 20 16.77 -8.74 5.73
CA ASP A 20 18.16 -8.60 5.26
C ASP A 20 18.36 -7.32 4.45
N ILE A 21 18.40 -6.20 5.17
CA ILE A 21 18.61 -4.89 4.55
C ILE A 21 20.01 -4.73 3.96
N ALA A 22 20.99 -5.54 4.37
CA ALA A 22 22.35 -5.46 3.85
C ALA A 22 22.42 -6.01 2.41
N SER A 23 21.79 -7.15 2.14
CA SER A 23 21.66 -7.67 0.78
C SER A 23 20.86 -6.72 -0.12
N VAL A 24 19.74 -6.22 0.37
CA VAL A 24 18.94 -5.23 -0.34
C VAL A 24 19.74 -3.97 -0.68
N ALA A 25 20.55 -3.47 0.25
CA ALA A 25 21.40 -2.30 0.00
C ALA A 25 22.41 -2.54 -1.12
N SER A 26 23.04 -3.73 -1.15
CA SER A 26 24.03 -4.05 -2.18
C SER A 26 23.42 -4.22 -3.58
N GLU A 27 22.16 -4.61 -3.67
CA GLU A 27 21.46 -4.89 -4.93
C GLU A 27 20.65 -3.70 -5.45
N SER A 28 20.26 -2.76 -4.57
CA SER A 28 19.27 -1.73 -4.91
C SER A 28 19.79 -0.30 -4.86
N LEU A 29 20.90 -0.03 -4.13
CA LEU A 29 21.48 1.31 -4.11
C LEU A 29 22.21 1.59 -5.41
N THR A 30 21.93 2.75 -5.98
CA THR A 30 22.43 3.20 -7.29
C THR A 30 23.28 4.48 -7.15
N ASP A 31 23.85 4.68 -5.97
CA ASP A 31 24.59 5.90 -5.61
C ASP A 31 25.83 6.12 -6.49
N GLY A 32 25.81 7.22 -7.23
CA GLY A 32 26.92 7.58 -8.14
C GLY A 32 26.77 8.99 -8.70
N SER A 33 27.82 9.49 -9.35
CA SER A 33 27.79 10.83 -9.95
C SER A 33 26.82 10.95 -11.14
N ASN A 34 26.36 9.82 -11.68
CA ASN A 34 25.50 9.74 -12.86
C ASN A 34 24.28 8.84 -12.64
N ASP A 35 23.78 8.79 -11.41
CA ASP A 35 22.64 7.97 -10.97
C ASP A 35 21.27 8.41 -11.54
N LYS A 36 21.24 9.52 -12.30
CA LYS A 36 20.03 10.07 -12.93
C LYS A 36 18.89 10.38 -11.95
N LYS A 37 19.24 10.74 -10.71
CA LYS A 37 18.28 11.01 -9.62
C LYS A 37 17.56 9.75 -9.12
N CYS A 38 18.19 8.62 -9.30
CA CYS A 38 17.80 7.35 -8.71
C CYS A 38 18.83 6.99 -7.65
N ASP A 39 18.58 7.29 -6.38
CA ASP A 39 19.47 6.88 -5.29
C ASP A 39 19.20 5.41 -4.88
N LEU A 40 18.04 4.88 -5.27
CA LEU A 40 17.65 3.50 -5.05
C LEU A 40 16.65 3.02 -6.12
N ILE A 41 16.87 1.81 -6.64
CA ILE A 41 15.91 1.05 -7.43
C ILE A 41 15.83 -0.35 -6.81
N TYR A 42 14.76 -0.59 -6.05
CA TYR A 42 14.45 -1.88 -5.43
C TYR A 42 13.41 -2.63 -6.26
N VAL A 43 13.65 -3.91 -6.51
CA VAL A 43 12.74 -4.78 -7.28
C VAL A 43 12.52 -6.08 -6.52
N ASP A 44 11.28 -6.33 -6.14
CA ASP A 44 10.85 -7.57 -5.50
C ASP A 44 9.83 -8.28 -6.39
N GLN A 45 10.28 -9.29 -7.12
CA GLN A 45 9.46 -10.07 -8.05
C GLN A 45 8.47 -10.99 -7.32
N ASP A 46 8.79 -11.42 -6.10
CA ASP A 46 7.95 -12.31 -5.32
C ASP A 46 6.69 -11.58 -4.84
N THR A 47 6.83 -10.34 -4.39
CA THR A 47 5.70 -9.50 -3.98
C THR A 47 5.11 -8.69 -5.12
N GLY A 48 5.81 -8.55 -6.23
CA GLY A 48 5.39 -7.77 -7.39
C GLY A 48 5.53 -6.27 -7.19
N ILE A 49 6.47 -5.83 -6.34
CA ILE A 49 6.71 -4.42 -6.02
C ILE A 49 8.05 -3.96 -6.56
N ALA A 50 8.10 -2.71 -7.02
CA ALA A 50 9.35 -2.00 -7.17
C ALA A 50 9.27 -0.62 -6.51
N VAL A 51 10.42 -0.11 -6.07
CA VAL A 51 10.57 1.25 -5.53
C VAL A 51 11.70 1.94 -6.24
N VAL A 52 11.40 3.10 -6.81
CA VAL A 52 12.39 4.05 -7.34
C VAL A 52 12.41 5.24 -6.41
N ALA A 53 13.56 5.55 -5.81
CA ALA A 53 13.58 6.57 -4.78
C ALA A 53 14.74 7.55 -4.94
N GLN A 54 14.49 8.78 -4.51
CA GLN A 54 15.47 9.81 -4.30
C GLN A 54 15.44 10.30 -2.87
N ALA A 55 16.62 10.49 -2.27
CA ALA A 55 16.78 10.98 -0.91
C ALA A 55 17.21 12.45 -0.87
N TYR A 56 16.82 13.10 0.20
CA TYR A 56 17.38 14.36 0.64
C TYR A 56 17.59 14.33 2.14
N GLN A 57 18.82 14.56 2.59
CA GLN A 57 19.15 14.62 3.99
C GLN A 57 19.75 15.97 4.32
N LYS A 58 19.07 16.73 5.20
CA LYS A 58 19.59 17.97 5.74
C LYS A 58 20.46 17.66 6.97
N GLN A 59 21.67 18.24 6.99
CA GLN A 59 22.50 18.25 8.19
C GLN A 59 21.91 19.27 9.20
N ASN A 60 21.74 18.85 10.44
CA ASN A 60 21.13 19.68 11.51
C ASN A 60 19.75 20.22 11.15
N PRO A 61 18.75 19.36 10.92
CA PRO A 61 17.40 19.78 10.60
C PRO A 61 16.74 20.53 11.77
N LYS A 62 15.93 21.52 11.44
CA LYS A 62 15.09 22.27 12.39
C LYS A 62 13.63 22.03 12.05
N ASP A 63 12.75 22.11 13.04
CA ASP A 63 11.30 21.93 12.84
C ASP A 63 10.67 22.87 11.81
N THR A 64 11.29 24.02 11.58
CA THR A 64 10.82 25.03 10.62
C THR A 64 11.34 24.80 9.20
N ASP A 65 12.26 23.85 9.00
CA ASP A 65 12.85 23.59 7.70
C ASP A 65 11.82 22.92 6.77
N LEU A 66 11.86 23.30 5.50
CA LEU A 66 11.02 22.73 4.46
C LEU A 66 11.84 21.84 3.54
N ALA A 67 11.26 20.73 3.17
CA ALA A 67 11.83 19.86 2.16
C ALA A 67 11.83 20.57 0.80
N PRO A 68 12.94 20.50 0.04
CA PRO A 68 13.04 21.18 -1.25
C PRO A 68 12.20 20.47 -2.31
N SER A 69 11.21 21.17 -2.88
CA SER A 69 10.28 20.60 -3.88
C SER A 69 10.96 20.24 -5.20
N ASN A 70 12.08 20.90 -5.55
CA ASN A 70 12.86 20.54 -6.74
C ASN A 70 13.41 19.12 -6.67
N LYS A 71 13.64 18.57 -5.48
CA LYS A 71 14.04 17.17 -5.30
C LYS A 71 12.89 16.19 -5.58
N ALA A 72 11.66 16.58 -5.29
CA ALA A 72 10.50 15.80 -5.69
C ALA A 72 10.32 15.81 -7.22
N SER A 73 10.52 16.98 -7.87
CA SER A 73 10.46 17.06 -9.34
C SER A 73 11.64 16.37 -10.05
N ASP A 74 12.79 16.19 -9.40
CA ASP A 74 13.91 15.42 -9.93
C ASP A 74 13.52 13.95 -10.24
N LEU A 75 12.50 13.39 -9.59
CA LEU A 75 11.96 12.05 -9.90
C LEU A 75 11.37 11.94 -11.32
N ASN A 76 11.03 13.06 -11.99
CA ASN A 76 10.70 13.03 -13.42
C ASN A 76 11.89 12.55 -14.26
N THR A 77 13.11 12.94 -13.88
CA THR A 77 14.33 12.47 -14.54
C THR A 77 14.51 10.97 -14.30
N ALA A 78 14.34 10.52 -13.04
CA ALA A 78 14.38 9.10 -12.71
C ALA A 78 13.39 8.28 -13.54
N ALA A 79 12.13 8.70 -13.61
CA ALA A 79 11.08 8.01 -14.39
C ALA A 79 11.41 7.98 -15.90
N ALA A 80 11.94 9.07 -16.45
CA ALA A 80 12.36 9.13 -17.85
C ALA A 80 13.48 8.12 -18.15
N TRP A 81 14.49 8.00 -17.30
CA TRP A 81 15.57 7.05 -17.49
C TRP A 81 15.13 5.59 -17.30
N VAL A 82 14.25 5.34 -16.35
CA VAL A 82 13.73 3.98 -16.07
C VAL A 82 12.80 3.48 -17.18
N PHE A 83 11.96 4.36 -17.79
CA PHE A 83 10.90 3.94 -18.72
C PHE A 83 11.08 4.41 -20.17
N SER A 84 12.00 5.31 -20.48
CA SER A 84 12.13 5.86 -21.83
C SER A 84 13.40 5.43 -22.55
N GLN A 85 14.32 4.76 -21.85
CA GLN A 85 15.60 4.36 -22.40
C GLN A 85 15.70 2.84 -22.53
N GLN A 86 16.38 2.38 -23.57
CA GLN A 86 16.81 0.99 -23.65
C GLN A 86 17.92 0.76 -22.61
N PRO A 87 18.01 -0.45 -22.02
CA PRO A 87 19.00 -0.72 -20.97
C PRO A 87 20.46 -0.39 -21.38
N GLU A 88 20.79 -0.53 -22.66
CA GLU A 88 22.13 -0.24 -23.20
C GLU A 88 22.49 1.25 -23.14
N ASP A 89 21.48 2.11 -23.24
CA ASP A 89 21.64 3.57 -23.25
C ASP A 89 21.64 4.18 -21.84
N VAL A 90 21.30 3.35 -20.83
CA VAL A 90 21.24 3.78 -19.44
C VAL A 90 22.65 3.81 -18.82
N PRO A 91 23.01 4.82 -18.00
CA PRO A 91 24.28 4.87 -17.29
C PRO A 91 24.58 3.58 -16.52
N GLU A 92 25.88 3.24 -16.43
CA GLU A 92 26.33 2.00 -15.79
C GLU A 92 25.87 1.90 -14.33
N GLU A 93 25.81 3.04 -13.63
CA GLU A 93 25.44 3.12 -12.21
C GLU A 93 24.02 2.62 -11.90
N ILE A 94 23.10 2.70 -12.87
CA ILE A 94 21.69 2.27 -12.70
C ILE A 94 21.26 1.19 -13.69
N ARG A 95 22.14 0.76 -14.59
CA ARG A 95 21.78 -0.11 -15.73
C ARG A 95 21.25 -1.45 -15.29
N GLU A 96 21.90 -2.10 -14.35
CA GLU A 96 21.51 -3.43 -13.89
C GLU A 96 20.12 -3.41 -13.26
N GLN A 97 19.85 -2.44 -12.40
CA GLN A 97 18.55 -2.30 -11.71
C GLN A 97 17.44 -1.91 -12.68
N VAL A 98 17.72 -1.02 -13.64
CA VAL A 98 16.76 -0.67 -14.70
C VAL A 98 16.46 -1.87 -15.57
N GLN A 99 17.46 -2.65 -15.95
CA GLN A 99 17.27 -3.87 -16.75
C GLN A 99 16.44 -4.92 -15.97
N LEU A 100 16.74 -5.11 -14.69
CA LEU A 100 15.96 -6.00 -13.82
C LEU A 100 14.50 -5.55 -13.76
N LEU A 101 14.25 -4.27 -13.52
CA LEU A 101 12.89 -3.72 -13.44
C LEU A 101 12.13 -3.87 -14.77
N GLN A 102 12.74 -3.49 -15.90
CA GLN A 102 12.11 -3.61 -17.21
C GLN A 102 11.82 -5.07 -17.59
N ASN A 103 12.75 -6.00 -17.32
CA ASN A 103 12.53 -7.43 -17.52
C ASN A 103 11.39 -7.95 -16.64
N SER A 104 11.30 -7.48 -15.40
CA SER A 104 10.26 -7.86 -14.46
C SER A 104 8.87 -7.33 -14.85
N ILE A 105 8.81 -6.14 -15.45
CA ILE A 105 7.58 -5.59 -16.04
C ILE A 105 7.15 -6.44 -17.25
N ASN A 106 8.07 -6.73 -18.19
CA ASN A 106 7.79 -7.59 -19.34
C ASN A 106 7.37 -9.00 -18.95
N GLY A 107 7.98 -9.54 -17.90
CA GLY A 107 7.66 -10.86 -17.33
C GLY A 107 6.37 -10.88 -16.51
N HIS A 108 5.68 -9.73 -16.37
CA HIS A 108 4.48 -9.53 -15.53
C HIS A 108 4.69 -9.93 -14.06
N SER A 109 5.92 -9.85 -13.55
CA SER A 109 6.24 -10.09 -12.15
C SER A 109 6.11 -8.85 -11.28
N ILE A 110 6.06 -7.64 -11.86
CA ILE A 110 5.79 -6.38 -11.16
C ILE A 110 4.36 -5.90 -11.45
N ARG A 111 3.70 -5.40 -10.42
CA ARG A 111 2.34 -4.85 -10.46
C ARG A 111 2.26 -3.42 -9.97
N THR A 112 3.14 -3.06 -9.04
CA THR A 112 3.13 -1.74 -8.42
C THR A 112 4.54 -1.18 -8.40
N ILE A 113 4.69 0.06 -8.84
CA ILE A 113 5.94 0.81 -8.75
C ILE A 113 5.68 2.06 -7.92
N TYR A 114 6.44 2.20 -6.84
CA TYR A 114 6.43 3.36 -5.99
C TYR A 114 7.57 4.29 -6.36
N PHE A 115 7.29 5.57 -6.53
CA PHE A 115 8.28 6.63 -6.61
C PHE A 115 8.29 7.36 -5.28
N TRP A 116 9.42 7.32 -4.57
CA TRP A 116 9.54 7.91 -3.25
C TRP A 116 10.50 9.10 -3.23
N TYR A 117 10.03 10.20 -2.72
CA TYR A 117 10.87 11.29 -2.27
C TYR A 117 11.07 11.18 -0.77
N VAL A 118 12.26 10.74 -0.33
CA VAL A 118 12.55 10.45 1.08
C VAL A 118 13.41 11.54 1.69
N HIS A 119 13.03 12.08 2.84
CA HIS A 119 13.80 13.13 3.51
C HIS A 119 13.62 13.12 5.04
N ASN A 120 14.59 13.74 5.76
CA ASN A 120 14.60 13.83 7.22
C ASN A 120 14.01 15.14 7.75
N LEU A 121 12.98 15.66 7.09
CA LEU A 121 12.26 16.88 7.48
C LEU A 121 10.78 16.58 7.68
N ASN A 122 10.06 17.51 8.32
CA ASN A 122 8.62 17.41 8.47
C ASN A 122 7.90 17.70 7.14
N GLU A 123 6.76 17.04 6.91
CA GLU A 123 5.98 17.11 5.65
C GLU A 123 5.13 18.39 5.55
N ARG A 124 5.69 19.55 5.95
CA ARG A 124 4.98 20.85 6.02
C ARG A 124 4.81 21.53 4.67
N ASN A 125 5.65 21.22 3.70
CA ASN A 125 5.55 21.75 2.32
C ASN A 125 4.68 20.86 1.41
N GLY A 126 3.82 20.05 2.02
CA GLY A 126 3.15 18.93 1.40
C GLY A 126 2.32 19.27 0.15
N GLN A 127 1.71 20.48 0.06
CA GLN A 127 0.92 20.80 -1.14
C GLN A 127 1.80 21.03 -2.38
N VAL A 128 2.94 21.69 -2.23
CA VAL A 128 3.87 21.93 -3.34
C VAL A 128 4.49 20.61 -3.79
N ILE A 129 4.99 19.82 -2.84
CA ILE A 129 5.58 18.51 -3.12
C ILE A 129 4.54 17.55 -3.70
N LYS A 130 3.31 17.53 -3.17
CA LYS A 130 2.21 16.72 -3.74
C LYS A 130 1.92 17.06 -5.20
N ASN A 131 1.94 18.35 -5.56
CA ASN A 131 1.73 18.76 -6.94
C ASN A 131 2.86 18.27 -7.87
N GLU A 132 4.12 18.37 -7.43
CA GLU A 132 5.27 17.86 -8.18
C GLU A 132 5.19 16.32 -8.36
N LEU A 133 4.87 15.60 -7.29
CA LEU A 133 4.72 14.14 -7.33
C LEU A 133 3.53 13.71 -8.19
N ALA A 134 2.41 14.43 -8.16
CA ALA A 134 1.27 14.14 -9.04
C ALA A 134 1.60 14.36 -10.52
N ALA A 135 2.34 15.43 -10.85
CA ALA A 135 2.82 15.67 -12.20
C ALA A 135 3.79 14.57 -12.64
N MET A 136 4.75 14.19 -11.79
CA MET A 136 5.69 13.11 -12.04
C MET A 136 4.96 11.77 -12.25
N GLN A 137 4.00 11.42 -11.40
CA GLN A 137 3.21 10.20 -11.54
C GLN A 137 2.49 10.11 -12.90
N THR A 138 1.94 11.24 -13.36
CA THR A 138 1.28 11.32 -14.68
C THR A 138 2.29 11.07 -15.81
N THR A 139 3.45 11.71 -15.74
CA THR A 139 4.53 11.55 -16.73
C THR A 139 5.07 10.10 -16.72
N ALA A 140 5.31 9.54 -15.56
CA ALA A 140 5.80 8.16 -15.41
C ALA A 140 4.80 7.14 -15.98
N ARG A 141 3.50 7.31 -15.76
CA ARG A 141 2.45 6.47 -16.35
C ARG A 141 2.44 6.54 -17.87
N ALA A 142 2.59 7.73 -18.44
CA ALA A 142 2.65 7.92 -19.88
C ALA A 142 3.91 7.25 -20.49
N ALA A 143 5.07 7.42 -19.86
CA ALA A 143 6.31 6.78 -20.26
C ALA A 143 6.23 5.24 -20.17
N LEU A 144 5.71 4.72 -19.06
CA LEU A 144 5.47 3.28 -18.88
C LEU A 144 4.59 2.72 -20.00
N LYS A 145 3.45 3.35 -20.29
CA LYS A 145 2.54 2.91 -21.36
C LYS A 145 3.14 3.01 -22.76
N SER A 146 4.05 3.95 -22.99
CA SER A 146 4.77 4.05 -24.25
C SER A 146 5.75 2.91 -24.49
N LEU A 147 6.49 2.52 -23.45
CA LEU A 147 7.49 1.45 -23.53
C LEU A 147 6.85 0.05 -23.37
N PHE A 148 5.83 -0.06 -22.51
CA PHE A 148 5.13 -1.30 -22.17
C PHE A 148 3.61 -1.14 -22.36
N PRO A 149 3.09 -1.11 -23.60
CA PRO A 149 1.67 -0.83 -23.88
C PRO A 149 0.70 -1.78 -23.19
N GLU A 150 1.09 -3.05 -23.07
CA GLU A 150 0.29 -4.12 -22.46
C GLU A 150 0.46 -4.21 -20.92
N SER A 151 1.28 -3.33 -20.33
CA SER A 151 1.53 -3.35 -18.89
C SER A 151 0.33 -2.84 -18.11
N GLU A 152 -0.05 -3.58 -17.06
CA GLU A 152 -1.06 -3.19 -16.08
C GLU A 152 -0.45 -2.69 -14.77
N VAL A 153 0.82 -2.33 -14.79
CA VAL A 153 1.55 -1.83 -13.62
C VAL A 153 0.97 -0.49 -13.17
N GLU A 154 0.64 -0.41 -11.90
CA GLU A 154 0.22 0.84 -11.26
C GLU A 154 1.43 1.61 -10.74
N ILE A 155 1.40 2.94 -10.89
CA ILE A 155 2.45 3.83 -10.40
C ILE A 155 1.87 4.76 -9.33
N PHE A 156 2.54 4.80 -8.18
CA PHE A 156 2.26 5.71 -7.09
C PHE A 156 3.48 6.57 -6.79
N ALA A 157 3.25 7.82 -6.37
CA ALA A 157 4.29 8.72 -5.95
C ALA A 157 3.98 9.28 -4.56
N SER A 158 4.97 9.28 -3.67
CA SER A 158 4.78 9.68 -2.27
C SER A 158 5.98 10.44 -1.72
N GLU A 159 5.67 11.45 -0.90
CA GLU A 159 6.61 12.08 0.02
C GLU A 159 6.73 11.20 1.27
N ILE A 160 7.96 10.91 1.67
CA ILE A 160 8.28 10.12 2.85
C ILE A 160 9.18 10.98 3.75
N GLY A 161 8.56 11.74 4.62
CA GLY A 161 9.23 12.58 5.59
C GLY A 161 9.19 12.00 7.01
N ASN A 162 9.50 12.85 7.99
CA ASN A 162 9.55 12.41 9.39
C ASN A 162 8.22 11.86 9.89
N GLU A 163 7.09 12.51 9.55
CA GLU A 163 5.78 12.08 10.01
C GLU A 163 5.41 10.70 9.45
N THR A 164 5.69 10.44 8.16
CA THR A 164 5.48 9.14 7.55
C THR A 164 6.38 8.07 8.14
N ILE A 165 7.67 8.37 8.33
CA ILE A 165 8.63 7.42 8.94
C ILE A 165 8.25 7.11 10.38
N GLU A 166 7.90 8.12 11.18
CA GLU A 166 7.45 7.93 12.57
C GLU A 166 6.17 7.08 12.61
N LYS A 167 5.22 7.36 11.73
CA LYS A 167 4.02 6.56 11.58
C LYS A 167 4.36 5.10 11.28
N TRP A 168 5.20 4.83 10.28
CA TRP A 168 5.60 3.47 9.93
C TRP A 168 6.35 2.77 11.08
N TYR A 169 7.26 3.47 11.75
CA TYR A 169 7.96 2.93 12.94
C TYR A 169 6.98 2.57 14.07
N ASN A 170 6.01 3.45 14.35
CA ASN A 170 5.01 3.20 15.37
C ASN A 170 4.03 2.09 14.98
N THR A 171 3.83 1.85 13.69
CA THR A 171 2.93 0.82 13.17
C THR A 171 3.64 -0.50 12.88
N SER A 172 4.95 -0.52 12.61
CA SER A 172 5.73 -1.77 12.44
C SER A 172 5.68 -2.67 13.68
N ASN A 173 5.48 -2.08 14.86
CA ASN A 173 5.28 -2.79 16.13
C ASN A 173 3.80 -2.96 16.52
N LYS A 174 2.85 -2.49 15.70
CA LYS A 174 1.42 -2.60 15.95
C LYS A 174 0.77 -3.32 14.78
N GLN A 175 0.09 -4.41 15.10
CA GLN A 175 -0.65 -5.20 14.11
C GLN A 175 -1.84 -4.44 13.50
N ILE A 176 -2.27 -3.33 14.13
CA ILE A 176 -3.37 -2.46 13.66
C ILE A 176 -2.86 -1.03 13.53
N ALA A 177 -2.70 -0.58 12.27
CA ALA A 177 -2.19 0.74 11.95
C ALA A 177 -3.24 1.85 12.08
N VAL A 178 -4.49 1.57 11.67
CA VAL A 178 -5.61 2.50 11.77
C VAL A 178 -6.25 2.32 13.14
N THR A 179 -6.19 3.33 14.01
CA THR A 179 -6.63 3.25 15.41
C THR A 179 -7.95 3.99 15.71
N ASP A 180 -8.54 4.64 14.71
CA ASP A 180 -9.78 5.38 14.85
C ASP A 180 -10.96 4.48 15.27
N THR A 181 -12.00 5.09 15.83
CA THR A 181 -13.26 4.40 16.15
C THR A 181 -14.30 4.68 15.05
N PHE A 182 -14.98 3.64 14.60
CA PHE A 182 -15.93 3.70 13.50
C PHE A 182 -17.30 3.18 13.92
N GLN A 183 -18.34 3.90 13.53
CA GLN A 183 -19.68 3.32 13.43
C GLN A 183 -19.76 2.50 12.15
N VAL A 184 -20.28 1.28 12.26
CA VAL A 184 -20.38 0.34 11.15
C VAL A 184 -21.85 0.13 10.81
N GLU A 185 -22.20 0.47 9.60
CA GLU A 185 -23.52 0.20 9.05
C GLU A 185 -23.64 -1.28 8.68
N THR A 186 -24.58 -1.98 9.29
CA THR A 186 -24.83 -3.42 9.05
C THR A 186 -26.27 -3.64 8.59
N PRO A 187 -26.53 -4.63 7.71
CA PRO A 187 -27.88 -4.86 7.17
C PRO A 187 -28.82 -5.50 8.21
N ASN A 188 -28.25 -6.34 9.08
CA ASN A 188 -28.95 -7.09 10.11
C ASN A 188 -28.00 -7.40 11.26
N MET A 189 -28.55 -8.07 12.29
CA MET A 189 -27.75 -8.59 13.41
C MET A 189 -26.71 -9.58 12.90
N GLY A 190 -25.45 -9.37 13.33
CA GLY A 190 -24.41 -10.37 13.21
C GLY A 190 -24.46 -11.38 14.37
N PHE A 191 -23.43 -12.20 14.45
CA PHE A 191 -23.26 -13.12 15.59
C PHE A 191 -21.80 -13.14 16.04
N GLU A 192 -21.61 -13.45 17.32
CA GLU A 192 -20.30 -13.56 17.93
C GLU A 192 -19.86 -15.02 18.03
N LEU A 193 -18.58 -15.27 17.75
CA LEU A 193 -17.88 -16.51 18.07
C LEU A 193 -16.66 -16.20 18.92
N CYS A 194 -16.42 -17.05 19.94
CA CYS A 194 -15.31 -16.89 20.87
C CYS A 194 -14.45 -18.15 20.89
N GLY A 195 -13.14 -17.96 20.77
CA GLY A 195 -12.12 -18.95 21.12
C GLY A 195 -11.56 -18.67 22.52
N GLN A 196 -10.49 -19.37 22.90
CA GLN A 196 -9.86 -19.15 24.21
C GLN A 196 -9.17 -17.77 24.33
N LYS A 197 -8.63 -17.25 23.22
CA LYS A 197 -7.81 -16.03 23.21
C LYS A 197 -8.23 -15.02 22.14
N TRP A 198 -9.31 -15.29 21.42
CA TRP A 198 -9.88 -14.42 20.41
C TRP A 198 -11.40 -14.42 20.45
N LYS A 199 -11.99 -13.38 19.96
CA LYS A 199 -13.41 -13.31 19.65
C LYS A 199 -13.62 -12.66 18.29
N ALA A 200 -14.68 -13.02 17.60
CA ALA A 200 -15.02 -12.50 16.30
C ALA A 200 -16.50 -12.16 16.20
N TYR A 201 -16.79 -11.02 15.58
CA TYR A 201 -18.13 -10.62 15.19
C TYR A 201 -18.28 -10.75 13.68
N ILE A 202 -19.23 -11.56 13.25
CA ILE A 202 -19.48 -11.88 11.84
C ILE A 202 -20.73 -11.15 11.40
N THR A 203 -20.63 -10.36 10.32
CA THR A 203 -21.72 -9.56 9.78
C THR A 203 -21.47 -9.23 8.30
N ALA A 204 -22.17 -8.23 7.78
CA ALA A 204 -21.86 -7.57 6.52
C ALA A 204 -21.69 -6.06 6.74
N VAL A 205 -20.93 -5.43 5.85
CA VAL A 205 -20.81 -3.98 5.75
C VAL A 205 -21.22 -3.52 4.37
N SER A 206 -21.71 -2.28 4.24
CA SER A 206 -22.00 -1.75 2.91
C SER A 206 -20.69 -1.58 2.11
N ALA A 207 -20.75 -1.87 0.82
CA ALA A 207 -19.61 -1.64 -0.07
C ALA A 207 -19.18 -0.16 -0.07
N LYS A 208 -20.13 0.76 0.11
CA LYS A 208 -19.88 2.21 0.25
C LYS A 208 -19.03 2.52 1.48
N TRP A 209 -19.32 1.88 2.62
CA TRP A 209 -18.55 2.03 3.85
C TRP A 209 -17.11 1.55 3.64
N LEU A 210 -16.93 0.36 3.08
CA LEU A 210 -15.60 -0.23 2.84
C LEU A 210 -14.76 0.63 1.88
N LYS A 211 -15.37 1.10 0.77
CA LYS A 211 -14.73 2.05 -0.16
C LYS A 211 -14.32 3.34 0.54
N GLY A 212 -15.20 3.90 1.38
CA GLY A 212 -14.89 5.11 2.14
C GLY A 212 -13.68 4.93 3.05
N LYS A 213 -13.57 3.78 3.72
CA LYS A 213 -12.40 3.47 4.56
C LYS A 213 -11.12 3.33 3.74
N TYR A 214 -11.17 2.62 2.62
CA TYR A 214 -10.02 2.50 1.73
C TYR A 214 -9.60 3.88 1.18
N ASN A 215 -10.53 4.71 0.74
CA ASN A 215 -10.21 6.04 0.22
C ASN A 215 -9.54 6.96 1.26
N THR A 216 -9.90 6.79 2.54
CA THR A 216 -9.33 7.59 3.63
C THR A 216 -7.96 7.09 4.06
N TYR A 217 -7.78 5.79 4.20
CA TYR A 217 -6.60 5.20 4.83
C TYR A 217 -5.64 4.56 3.82
N GLN A 218 -6.09 4.36 2.57
CA GLN A 218 -5.30 3.73 1.51
C GLN A 218 -4.67 2.40 2.00
N ASP A 219 -3.37 2.23 1.77
CA ASP A 219 -2.66 1.03 2.16
C ASP A 219 -2.54 0.83 3.69
N ASP A 220 -2.76 1.88 4.49
CA ASP A 220 -2.72 1.75 5.95
C ASP A 220 -3.85 0.88 6.52
N ILE A 221 -4.96 0.72 5.77
CA ILE A 221 -6.06 -0.16 6.19
C ILE A 221 -5.70 -1.65 6.07
N PHE A 222 -4.67 -1.98 5.31
CA PHE A 222 -4.14 -3.33 5.23
C PHE A 222 -3.06 -3.53 6.29
N SER A 223 -2.79 -4.76 6.70
CA SER A 223 -1.85 -5.08 7.77
C SER A 223 -0.54 -4.33 7.61
N GLY A 224 0.13 -4.01 8.71
CA GLY A 224 1.42 -3.29 8.74
C GLY A 224 2.51 -3.93 7.87
N ASN A 225 2.26 -5.12 7.32
CA ASN A 225 3.12 -5.76 6.33
C ASN A 225 2.44 -5.78 4.94
N PRO A 226 2.77 -4.83 4.03
CA PRO A 226 2.23 -4.80 2.67
C PRO A 226 2.52 -6.06 1.85
N ARG A 227 3.54 -6.86 2.23
CA ARG A 227 3.84 -8.14 1.57
C ARG A 227 2.65 -9.09 1.56
N ASN A 228 1.85 -9.09 2.61
CA ASN A 228 0.67 -9.93 2.72
C ASN A 228 -0.47 -9.50 1.79
N TYR A 229 -0.47 -8.22 1.34
CA TYR A 229 -1.49 -7.66 0.44
C TYR A 229 -1.24 -8.00 -1.04
N LEU A 230 0.01 -8.10 -1.46
CA LEU A 230 0.38 -8.13 -2.87
C LEU A 230 0.42 -9.53 -3.50
N GLY A 231 -0.34 -10.45 -2.98
CA GLY A 231 -0.48 -11.81 -3.48
C GLY A 231 -0.48 -11.97 -5.01
N SER A 232 0.10 -13.05 -5.50
CA SER A 232 0.56 -13.37 -6.86
C SER A 232 -0.48 -13.55 -7.98
N GLY A 233 -0.17 -13.10 -9.19
CA GLY A 233 -0.40 -13.81 -10.45
C GLY A 233 -1.58 -13.39 -11.34
N LYS A 234 -1.45 -13.69 -12.62
CA LYS A 234 -2.34 -13.48 -13.78
C LYS A 234 -3.84 -13.87 -13.60
N LYS A 235 -4.17 -14.65 -12.58
CA LYS A 235 -5.57 -14.99 -12.25
C LYS A 235 -6.35 -13.82 -11.63
N LYS A 236 -5.69 -12.77 -11.11
CA LYS A 236 -6.31 -11.72 -10.32
C LYS A 236 -7.09 -10.70 -11.14
N ASN A 237 -6.66 -10.37 -12.35
CA ASN A 237 -7.39 -9.42 -13.19
C ASN A 237 -8.78 -9.93 -13.54
N LYS A 238 -8.91 -11.23 -13.83
CA LYS A 238 -10.22 -11.84 -14.09
C LYS A 238 -11.10 -11.85 -12.84
N ILE A 239 -10.50 -12.06 -11.66
CA ILE A 239 -11.22 -12.01 -10.37
C ILE A 239 -11.65 -10.58 -10.05
N ASN A 240 -10.76 -9.60 -10.19
CA ASN A 240 -11.07 -8.20 -9.94
C ASN A 240 -12.17 -7.68 -10.88
N LEU A 241 -12.09 -8.01 -12.18
CA LEU A 241 -13.16 -7.70 -13.14
C LEU A 241 -14.47 -8.34 -12.74
N GLY A 242 -14.47 -9.61 -12.32
CA GLY A 242 -15.67 -10.30 -11.82
C GLY A 242 -16.26 -9.64 -10.56
N ILE A 243 -15.42 -9.18 -9.64
CA ILE A 243 -15.86 -8.42 -8.44
C ILE A 243 -16.49 -7.10 -8.86
N MET A 244 -15.82 -6.34 -9.74
CA MET A 244 -16.30 -5.04 -10.22
C MET A 244 -17.61 -5.17 -11.01
N GLU A 245 -17.72 -6.18 -11.86
CA GLU A 245 -18.93 -6.48 -12.63
C GLU A 245 -20.08 -6.87 -11.72
N THR A 246 -19.85 -7.77 -10.76
CA THR A 246 -20.89 -8.20 -9.82
C THR A 246 -21.42 -7.04 -9.00
N ILE A 247 -20.52 -6.19 -8.45
CA ILE A 247 -20.95 -5.09 -7.59
C ILE A 247 -21.69 -3.99 -8.36
N SER A 248 -21.37 -3.82 -9.65
CA SER A 248 -21.99 -2.81 -10.51
C SER A 248 -23.32 -3.28 -11.11
N GLN A 249 -23.41 -4.56 -11.51
CA GLN A 249 -24.53 -5.07 -12.28
C GLN A 249 -25.47 -5.95 -11.45
N GLN A 250 -24.98 -6.61 -10.42
CA GLN A 250 -25.73 -7.55 -9.58
C GLN A 250 -25.40 -7.37 -8.08
N PRO A 251 -25.56 -6.15 -7.51
CA PRO A 251 -25.15 -5.86 -6.14
C PRO A 251 -25.80 -6.78 -5.10
N ASP A 252 -27.03 -7.22 -5.31
CA ASP A 252 -27.76 -8.14 -4.41
C ASP A 252 -27.11 -9.53 -4.33
N ASN A 253 -26.41 -9.96 -5.38
CA ASN A 253 -25.71 -11.26 -5.42
C ASN A 253 -24.30 -11.19 -4.86
N PHE A 254 -23.78 -9.99 -4.56
CA PHE A 254 -22.39 -9.82 -4.15
C PHE A 254 -22.03 -10.63 -2.91
N TRP A 255 -22.93 -10.67 -1.92
CA TRP A 255 -22.79 -11.49 -0.72
C TRP A 255 -22.55 -12.98 -1.04
N ALA A 256 -23.31 -13.53 -1.98
CA ALA A 256 -23.25 -14.95 -2.30
C ALA A 256 -22.03 -15.31 -3.16
N TYR A 257 -21.53 -14.37 -3.96
CA TYR A 257 -20.46 -14.63 -4.92
C TYR A 257 -19.07 -14.29 -4.40
N ASN A 258 -18.97 -13.61 -3.25
CA ASN A 258 -17.69 -13.11 -2.73
C ASN A 258 -17.35 -13.71 -1.36
N ASN A 259 -16.05 -14.02 -1.17
CA ASN A 259 -15.56 -14.56 0.10
C ASN A 259 -15.53 -13.54 1.25
N GLY A 260 -15.71 -12.24 0.92
CA GLY A 260 -15.74 -11.18 1.91
C GLY A 260 -14.37 -10.75 2.42
N VAL A 261 -14.38 -10.14 3.59
CA VAL A 261 -13.22 -9.50 4.23
C VAL A 261 -13.01 -10.06 5.63
N THR A 262 -11.76 -10.21 6.03
CA THR A 262 -11.39 -10.46 7.43
C THR A 262 -10.54 -9.29 7.93
N ALA A 263 -10.95 -8.70 9.04
CA ALA A 263 -10.27 -7.57 9.65
C ALA A 263 -9.95 -7.85 11.13
N LEU A 264 -8.74 -7.51 11.56
CA LEU A 264 -8.39 -7.38 12.96
C LEU A 264 -8.85 -6.02 13.47
N VAL A 265 -9.39 -5.98 14.68
CA VAL A 265 -9.79 -4.75 15.38
C VAL A 265 -9.31 -4.80 16.83
N ASN A 266 -9.04 -3.63 17.43
CA ASN A 266 -8.68 -3.56 18.86
C ASN A 266 -9.85 -3.98 19.75
N SER A 267 -11.05 -3.52 19.40
CA SER A 267 -12.30 -3.90 20.09
C SER A 267 -13.50 -3.68 19.18
N TYR A 268 -14.61 -4.32 19.53
CA TYR A 268 -15.93 -3.99 18.99
C TYR A 268 -16.96 -3.96 20.12
N GLU A 269 -17.98 -3.17 19.92
CA GLU A 269 -19.13 -3.05 20.81
C GLU A 269 -20.42 -3.10 20.00
N VAL A 270 -21.36 -3.90 20.43
CA VAL A 270 -22.69 -4.02 19.85
C VAL A 270 -23.69 -3.48 20.85
N THR A 271 -24.36 -2.40 20.49
CA THR A 271 -25.41 -1.78 21.29
C THR A 271 -26.75 -1.91 20.57
N SER A 272 -27.84 -1.91 21.31
CA SER A 272 -29.21 -1.96 20.76
C SER A 272 -30.05 -0.87 21.37
N ASP A 273 -30.78 -0.17 20.54
CA ASP A 273 -31.75 0.84 20.94
C ASP A 273 -33.09 0.65 20.20
N SER A 274 -33.99 1.65 20.31
CA SER A 274 -35.29 1.64 19.62
C SER A 274 -35.20 1.72 18.09
N GLN A 275 -34.03 2.07 17.55
CA GLN A 275 -33.79 2.17 16.10
C GLN A 275 -33.12 0.91 15.53
N GLY A 276 -32.61 0.02 16.41
CA GLY A 276 -31.98 -1.23 15.99
C GLY A 276 -30.65 -1.51 16.70
N GLN A 277 -29.83 -2.30 16.03
CA GLN A 277 -28.51 -2.66 16.51
C GLN A 277 -27.44 -1.75 15.85
N HIS A 278 -26.50 -1.29 16.67
CA HIS A 278 -25.38 -0.45 16.25
C HIS A 278 -24.07 -1.19 16.56
N LEU A 279 -23.21 -1.29 15.59
CA LEU A 279 -21.86 -1.85 15.74
C LEU A 279 -20.84 -0.71 15.71
N SER A 280 -20.04 -0.64 16.75
CA SER A 280 -18.86 0.23 16.81
C SER A 280 -17.60 -0.63 16.85
N ILE A 281 -16.57 -0.26 16.09
CA ILE A 281 -15.26 -0.89 16.11
C ILE A 281 -14.18 0.15 16.43
N SER A 282 -13.17 -0.25 17.18
CA SER A 282 -11.98 0.57 17.43
C SER A 282 -10.78 -0.08 16.79
N GLY A 283 -10.09 0.68 15.96
CA GLY A 283 -9.01 0.21 15.10
C GLY A 283 -9.48 -0.72 14.00
N ILE A 284 -8.74 -0.81 12.92
CA ILE A 284 -8.99 -1.76 11.85
C ILE A 284 -7.72 -2.07 11.06
N THR A 285 -7.53 -3.34 10.75
CA THR A 285 -6.56 -3.83 9.76
C THR A 285 -7.18 -4.97 8.98
N ILE A 286 -7.26 -4.83 7.67
CA ILE A 286 -7.74 -5.89 6.77
C ILE A 286 -6.62 -6.89 6.54
N ILE A 287 -6.82 -8.13 6.94
CA ILE A 287 -5.85 -9.22 6.80
C ILE A 287 -6.19 -10.19 5.66
N ASN A 288 -7.44 -10.18 5.21
CA ASN A 288 -7.88 -10.93 4.01
C ASN A 288 -8.99 -10.14 3.32
N GLY A 289 -9.07 -10.22 1.99
CA GLY A 289 -10.06 -9.49 1.18
C GLY A 289 -9.53 -8.16 0.63
N ALA A 290 -8.24 -7.97 0.58
CA ALA A 290 -7.61 -6.79 0.01
C ALA A 290 -7.94 -6.61 -1.47
N GLN A 291 -8.02 -7.69 -2.25
CA GLN A 291 -8.48 -7.64 -3.65
C GLN A 291 -9.93 -7.17 -3.75
N THR A 292 -10.80 -7.69 -2.89
CA THR A 292 -12.20 -7.29 -2.81
C THR A 292 -12.29 -5.79 -2.48
N THR A 293 -11.53 -5.33 -1.49
CA THR A 293 -11.51 -3.92 -1.08
C THR A 293 -10.97 -3.01 -2.19
N GLY A 294 -9.87 -3.39 -2.83
CA GLY A 294 -9.28 -2.64 -3.94
C GLY A 294 -10.18 -2.60 -5.18
N ALA A 295 -10.79 -3.73 -5.56
CA ALA A 295 -11.72 -3.77 -6.68
C ALA A 295 -12.95 -2.88 -6.43
N ILE A 296 -13.53 -2.93 -5.21
CA ILE A 296 -14.64 -2.07 -4.80
C ILE A 296 -14.28 -0.58 -4.90
N SER A 297 -13.07 -0.20 -4.54
CA SER A 297 -12.62 1.20 -4.56
C SER A 297 -12.62 1.80 -5.96
N ASN A 298 -12.38 0.99 -6.98
CA ASN A 298 -12.30 1.40 -8.38
C ASN A 298 -13.67 1.46 -9.10
N VAL A 299 -14.75 1.05 -8.43
CA VAL A 299 -16.11 1.10 -9.02
C VAL A 299 -16.78 2.41 -8.64
N GLU A 300 -17.29 3.16 -9.63
CA GLU A 300 -17.97 4.43 -9.40
C GLU A 300 -19.36 4.22 -8.76
N SER A 301 -20.14 3.29 -9.28
CA SER A 301 -21.50 2.99 -8.80
C SER A 301 -21.55 1.62 -8.13
N LEU A 302 -21.66 1.62 -6.80
CA LEU A 302 -21.62 0.41 -5.98
C LEU A 302 -22.99 -0.27 -5.75
N GLY A 303 -24.08 0.37 -6.13
CA GLY A 303 -25.40 -0.09 -5.72
C GLY A 303 -25.52 -0.18 -4.19
N ASP A 304 -26.39 -1.06 -3.72
CA ASP A 304 -26.59 -1.35 -2.29
C ASP A 304 -25.98 -2.73 -1.91
N ALA A 305 -24.78 -3.00 -2.44
CA ALA A 305 -24.08 -4.25 -2.21
C ALA A 305 -23.59 -4.37 -0.76
N TRP A 306 -23.75 -5.56 -0.19
CA TRP A 306 -23.27 -5.94 1.13
C TRP A 306 -22.08 -6.88 1.02
N VAL A 307 -21.03 -6.57 1.76
CA VAL A 307 -19.76 -7.32 1.78
C VAL A 307 -19.68 -8.14 3.07
N PRO A 308 -19.57 -9.48 2.99
CA PRO A 308 -19.32 -10.30 4.18
C PRO A 308 -18.08 -9.85 4.92
N ILE A 309 -18.13 -9.73 6.25
CA ILE A 309 -16.97 -9.32 7.04
C ILE A 309 -16.91 -10.05 8.38
N ARG A 310 -15.68 -10.37 8.80
CA ARG A 310 -15.33 -10.85 10.13
C ARG A 310 -14.46 -9.82 10.83
N PHE A 311 -14.90 -9.26 11.93
CA PHE A 311 -14.09 -8.44 12.82
C PHE A 311 -13.53 -9.32 13.94
N ILE A 312 -12.21 -9.49 14.01
CA ILE A 312 -11.54 -10.35 14.97
C ILE A 312 -10.81 -9.49 15.99
N VAL A 313 -11.05 -9.74 17.26
CA VAL A 313 -10.28 -9.20 18.40
C VAL A 313 -9.40 -10.31 18.93
N CYS A 314 -8.09 -10.10 18.94
CA CYS A 314 -7.11 -10.98 19.55
C CYS A 314 -6.01 -10.14 20.17
N GLN A 315 -5.55 -10.50 21.38
CA GLN A 315 -4.48 -9.79 22.09
C GLN A 315 -3.19 -10.61 22.20
N ASP A 316 -3.21 -11.86 21.72
CA ASP A 316 -2.05 -12.75 21.72
C ASP A 316 -1.34 -12.63 20.37
N SER A 317 -0.12 -12.08 20.36
CA SER A 317 0.65 -11.83 19.13
C SER A 317 0.88 -13.10 18.32
N ASN A 318 1.19 -14.22 18.95
CA ASN A 318 1.43 -15.48 18.23
C ASN A 318 0.18 -15.96 17.50
N ILE A 319 -0.99 -15.82 18.12
CA ILE A 319 -2.26 -16.19 17.48
C ILE A 319 -2.61 -15.21 16.36
N ILE A 320 -2.26 -13.92 16.49
CA ILE A 320 -2.51 -12.96 15.42
C ILE A 320 -1.66 -13.30 14.19
N ASP A 321 -0.38 -13.66 14.38
CA ASP A 321 0.49 -14.09 13.28
C ASP A 321 -0.07 -15.36 12.58
N ASP A 322 -0.57 -16.30 13.36
CA ASP A 322 -1.26 -17.49 12.83
C ASP A 322 -2.55 -17.11 12.08
N ILE A 323 -3.34 -16.17 12.61
CA ILE A 323 -4.56 -15.69 11.95
C ILE A 323 -4.20 -15.03 10.61
N ILE A 324 -3.18 -14.20 10.57
CA ILE A 324 -2.73 -13.53 9.34
C ILE A 324 -2.23 -14.56 8.32
N SER A 325 -1.35 -15.46 8.73
CA SER A 325 -0.75 -16.45 7.82
C SER A 325 -1.76 -17.44 7.23
N ASN A 326 -2.76 -17.84 8.02
CA ASN A 326 -3.78 -18.80 7.58
C ASN A 326 -4.98 -18.17 6.83
N ASN A 327 -5.06 -16.84 6.75
CA ASN A 327 -6.09 -16.12 5.98
C ASN A 327 -5.60 -15.64 4.60
N ASN A 328 -4.30 -15.75 4.31
CA ASN A 328 -3.67 -15.30 3.05
C ASN A 328 -3.33 -16.45 2.07
#